data_1916bb95497d392b99476670e4c8f724
#
_entry.id   1916bb95497d392b99476670e4c8f724
#
_cell.length_a   1.000
_cell.length_b   1.000
_cell.length_c   1.000
_cell.angle_alpha   90.00
_cell.angle_beta   90.00
_cell.angle_gamma   90.00
#
_symmetry.space_group_name_H-M   'P 1'
#
loop_
_entity.id
_entity.type
_entity.pdbx_description
1 polymer ?
#
loop_
_entity_poly.entity_id
_entity_poly.type
_entity_poly.pdbx_seq_one_letter_code
_entity_poly.pdbx_strand_id
1 'polypeptide(L)'
;FYIGAEKYLLQLELDRNHIYREKLVFYPSSKSALLYERLYNEEQGLVEINWGSYLKLSKKSCAAIEGNTISNISVLVAWTKSNVERSRLDGVYQFFAEQMILSLTTSETLASYARESLRNDNEGRLKTFVKKFLQASDFNISDIEIEDEEVQVNEEIRKLFMGLPLPEGFRLDWLKNGILHKEHFVFSHHTSQGDYKLPETMESSGTFQMLVLSVLLYNMLQDGSITVIDELESSLHYELLSYFIRTFIASSEGPSQLLFTTHDLNLLNEDFVRKDTIWFTQKGEDGASELTRLSEYGLHKNISPYNAYRQGKLAPLPFLGSQYID
;
A
#
# COMPACT_ATOMS: atom_id res chain seq x y z
N PHE A 1 -14.92 3.51 -4.27
CA PHE A 1 -14.84 3.39 -2.83
C PHE A 1 -16.15 3.77 -2.16
N TYR A 2 -16.26 3.43 -0.90
CA TYR A 2 -17.42 3.72 -0.09
C TYR A 2 -17.02 4.49 1.15
N ILE A 3 -17.85 5.46 1.55
CA ILE A 3 -17.74 6.15 2.84
C ILE A 3 -19.09 5.93 3.53
N GLY A 4 -19.10 5.11 4.58
CA GLY A 4 -20.34 4.57 5.12
C GLY A 4 -21.10 3.77 4.05
N ALA A 5 -22.37 4.10 3.82
CA ALA A 5 -23.20 3.45 2.80
C ALA A 5 -23.15 4.13 1.41
N GLU A 6 -22.47 5.26 1.29
CA GLU A 6 -22.42 6.03 0.04
C GLU A 6 -21.25 5.60 -0.86
N LYS A 7 -21.54 5.34 -2.13
CA LYS A 7 -20.53 5.02 -3.16
C LYS A 7 -19.97 6.29 -3.77
N TYR A 8 -18.63 6.31 -3.96
CA TYR A 8 -17.90 7.38 -4.64
C TYR A 8 -17.08 6.82 -5.79
N LEU A 9 -16.79 7.67 -6.78
CA LEU A 9 -15.87 7.38 -7.88
C LEU A 9 -14.97 8.60 -8.10
N LEU A 10 -13.67 8.39 -7.95
CA LEU A 10 -12.62 9.34 -8.32
C LEU A 10 -11.97 8.88 -9.61
N GLN A 11 -11.89 9.76 -10.59
CA GLN A 11 -11.20 9.55 -11.87
C GLN A 11 -10.05 10.55 -11.98
N LEU A 12 -8.87 10.07 -12.35
CA LEU A 12 -7.66 10.86 -12.49
C LEU A 12 -7.02 10.59 -13.85
N GLU A 13 -6.62 11.67 -14.53
CA GLU A 13 -5.78 11.65 -15.72
C GLU A 13 -4.56 12.53 -15.41
N LEU A 14 -3.39 11.93 -15.33
CA LEU A 14 -2.18 12.62 -14.88
C LEU A 14 -0.90 12.04 -15.50
N ASP A 15 0.14 12.85 -15.49
CA ASP A 15 1.52 12.42 -15.72
C ASP A 15 2.42 12.79 -14.52
N ARG A 16 3.73 12.80 -14.71
CA ARG A 16 4.68 13.15 -13.63
C ARG A 16 4.57 14.61 -13.16
N ASN A 17 4.10 15.50 -14.02
CA ASN A 17 4.17 16.94 -13.83
C ASN A 17 2.80 17.57 -13.62
N HIS A 18 1.74 16.96 -14.17
CA HIS A 18 0.42 17.59 -14.25
C HIS A 18 -0.69 16.59 -13.94
N ILE A 19 -1.76 17.11 -13.35
CA ILE A 19 -3.05 16.42 -13.29
C ILE A 19 -3.91 17.08 -14.37
N TYR A 20 -4.16 16.40 -15.48
CA TYR A 20 -4.96 16.93 -16.59
C TYR A 20 -6.43 16.99 -16.25
N ARG A 21 -6.91 15.93 -15.61
CA ARG A 21 -8.30 15.83 -15.18
C ARG A 21 -8.41 15.14 -13.83
N GLU A 22 -9.24 15.68 -12.96
CA GLU A 22 -9.65 15.06 -11.72
C GLU A 22 -11.15 15.24 -11.57
N LYS A 23 -11.89 14.12 -11.45
CA LYS A 23 -13.34 14.13 -11.33
C LYS A 23 -13.78 13.27 -10.18
N LEU A 24 -14.54 13.86 -9.27
CA LEU A 24 -15.14 13.18 -8.14
C LEU A 24 -16.66 13.21 -8.28
N VAL A 25 -17.26 12.03 -8.25
CA VAL A 25 -18.70 11.86 -8.19
C VAL A 25 -19.09 10.96 -7.03
N PHE A 26 -20.32 11.09 -6.55
CA PHE A 26 -20.89 10.15 -5.60
C PHE A 26 -22.27 9.68 -6.09
N TYR A 27 -22.80 8.64 -5.45
CA TYR A 27 -24.06 8.01 -5.83
C TYR A 27 -25.07 8.14 -4.69
N PRO A 28 -25.86 9.22 -4.64
CA PRO A 28 -26.94 9.36 -3.66
C PRO A 28 -28.09 8.38 -3.92
N SER A 29 -28.13 7.80 -5.11
CA SER A 29 -29.06 6.77 -5.59
C SER A 29 -28.35 5.92 -6.66
N SER A 30 -29.10 5.29 -7.57
CA SER A 30 -28.54 4.63 -8.76
C SER A 30 -27.88 5.60 -9.77
N LYS A 31 -28.17 6.90 -9.66
CA LYS A 31 -27.57 7.94 -10.53
C LYS A 31 -26.42 8.64 -9.80
N SER A 32 -25.34 8.87 -10.53
CA SER A 32 -24.19 9.64 -10.02
C SER A 32 -24.52 11.14 -9.97
N ALA A 33 -23.92 11.82 -8.99
CA ALA A 33 -23.96 13.26 -8.86
C ALA A 33 -22.52 13.80 -8.78
N LEU A 34 -22.24 14.87 -9.52
CA LEU A 34 -20.95 15.51 -9.54
C LEU A 34 -20.69 16.21 -8.19
N LEU A 35 -19.52 15.99 -7.63
CA LEU A 35 -18.99 16.80 -6.54
C LEU A 35 -18.07 17.89 -7.09
N TYR A 36 -17.09 17.52 -7.90
CA TYR A 36 -16.31 18.48 -8.68
C TYR A 36 -15.68 17.79 -9.91
N GLU A 37 -15.32 18.61 -10.90
CA GLU A 37 -14.47 18.22 -12.02
C GLU A 37 -13.46 19.33 -12.26
N ARG A 38 -12.18 18.98 -12.14
CA ARG A 38 -11.02 19.84 -12.37
C ARG A 38 -10.42 19.49 -13.72
N LEU A 39 -10.12 20.50 -14.52
CA LEU A 39 -9.44 20.39 -15.82
C LEU A 39 -8.24 21.33 -15.85
N TYR A 40 -7.14 20.86 -16.39
CA TYR A 40 -5.94 21.67 -16.64
C TYR A 40 -5.83 22.00 -18.12
N ASN A 41 -5.76 23.29 -18.44
CA ASN A 41 -5.52 23.78 -19.78
C ASN A 41 -4.03 24.12 -19.93
N GLU A 42 -3.31 23.25 -20.68
CA GLU A 42 -1.86 23.42 -20.90
C GLU A 42 -1.52 24.71 -21.66
N GLU A 43 -2.33 25.12 -22.63
CA GLU A 43 -2.06 26.32 -23.45
C GLU A 43 -2.10 27.61 -22.62
N GLN A 44 -3.00 27.63 -21.65
CA GLN A 44 -3.20 28.81 -20.76
C GLN A 44 -2.44 28.67 -19.44
N GLY A 45 -1.97 27.49 -19.09
CA GLY A 45 -1.36 27.19 -17.78
C GLY A 45 -2.34 27.32 -16.61
N LEU A 46 -3.65 27.22 -16.86
CA LEU A 46 -4.69 27.46 -15.88
C LEU A 46 -5.46 26.18 -15.54
N VAL A 47 -5.91 26.12 -14.28
CA VAL A 47 -6.81 25.09 -13.79
C VAL A 47 -8.22 25.67 -13.65
N GLU A 48 -9.20 24.95 -14.20
CA GLU A 48 -10.63 25.27 -14.05
C GLU A 48 -11.31 24.18 -13.23
N ILE A 49 -12.21 24.58 -12.31
CA ILE A 49 -12.96 23.66 -11.46
C ILE A 49 -14.45 23.89 -11.64
N ASN A 50 -15.15 22.85 -12.07
CA ASN A 50 -16.61 22.83 -12.12
C ASN A 50 -17.14 22.17 -10.85
N TRP A 51 -17.84 22.95 -10.00
CA TRP A 51 -18.35 22.51 -8.71
C TRP A 51 -19.74 21.94 -8.80
N GLY A 52 -19.95 20.76 -8.23
CA GLY A 52 -21.26 20.18 -8.07
C GLY A 52 -22.07 20.78 -6.91
N SER A 53 -23.38 20.89 -7.07
CA SER A 53 -24.28 21.51 -6.08
C SER A 53 -24.34 20.79 -4.74
N TYR A 54 -23.96 19.52 -4.69
CA TYR A 54 -24.00 18.72 -3.46
C TYR A 54 -22.90 19.03 -2.44
N LEU A 55 -21.83 19.72 -2.82
CA LEU A 55 -20.79 20.16 -1.90
C LEU A 55 -21.25 21.29 -0.98
N LYS A 56 -22.21 22.08 -1.44
CA LYS A 56 -22.78 23.25 -0.71
C LYS A 56 -21.71 24.25 -0.23
N LEU A 57 -20.61 24.36 -0.95
CA LEU A 57 -19.55 25.31 -0.66
C LEU A 57 -19.98 26.75 -1.01
N SER A 58 -19.56 27.71 -0.20
CA SER A 58 -19.72 29.12 -0.53
C SER A 58 -18.85 29.53 -1.72
N LYS A 59 -19.21 30.59 -2.43
CA LYS A 59 -18.37 31.13 -3.52
C LYS A 59 -16.96 31.49 -3.03
N LYS A 60 -16.84 31.96 -1.79
CA LYS A 60 -15.55 32.29 -1.17
C LYS A 60 -14.69 31.05 -0.98
N SER A 61 -15.28 29.95 -0.54
CA SER A 61 -14.58 28.67 -0.33
C SER A 61 -14.17 28.06 -1.67
N CYS A 62 -15.04 28.07 -2.69
CA CYS A 62 -14.67 27.64 -4.04
C CYS A 62 -13.44 28.44 -4.55
N ALA A 63 -13.47 29.76 -4.47
CA ALA A 63 -12.36 30.62 -4.90
C ALA A 63 -11.07 30.37 -4.12
N ALA A 64 -11.16 30.08 -2.80
CA ALA A 64 -9.99 29.75 -1.99
C ALA A 64 -9.35 28.42 -2.39
N ILE A 65 -10.15 27.41 -2.68
CA ILE A 65 -9.65 26.11 -3.16
C ILE A 65 -9.07 26.27 -4.57
N GLU A 66 -9.76 26.95 -5.48
CA GLU A 66 -9.27 27.25 -6.84
C GLU A 66 -7.91 27.92 -6.81
N GLY A 67 -7.73 28.93 -5.95
CA GLY A 67 -6.45 29.62 -5.79
C GLY A 67 -5.29 28.76 -5.30
N ASN A 68 -5.58 27.65 -4.60
CA ASN A 68 -4.58 26.69 -4.12
C ASN A 68 -4.43 25.48 -5.06
N THR A 69 -5.26 25.37 -6.10
CA THR A 69 -5.22 24.25 -7.06
C THR A 69 -4.37 24.65 -8.27
N ILE A 70 -3.12 24.26 -8.24
CA ILE A 70 -2.20 24.45 -9.37
C ILE A 70 -2.11 23.20 -10.24
N SER A 71 -1.33 23.23 -11.34
CA SER A 71 -1.28 22.16 -12.35
C SER A 71 -1.05 20.74 -11.80
N ASN A 72 -0.28 20.59 -10.72
CA ASN A 72 0.10 19.32 -10.12
C ASN A 72 -0.50 19.08 -8.72
N ILE A 73 -1.43 19.92 -8.29
CA ILE A 73 -2.11 19.77 -6.98
C ILE A 73 -3.54 19.31 -7.21
N SER A 74 -3.95 18.25 -6.51
CA SER A 74 -5.34 17.78 -6.54
C SER A 74 -6.27 18.73 -5.77
N VAL A 75 -7.55 18.72 -6.11
CA VAL A 75 -8.58 19.51 -5.40
C VAL A 75 -8.63 19.13 -3.92
N LEU A 76 -8.46 17.84 -3.59
CA LEU A 76 -8.46 17.38 -2.20
C LEU A 76 -7.29 17.97 -1.39
N VAL A 77 -6.09 18.01 -1.98
CA VAL A 77 -4.92 18.63 -1.33
C VAL A 77 -5.07 20.15 -1.23
N ALA A 78 -5.58 20.81 -2.28
CA ALA A 78 -5.86 22.25 -2.24
C ALA A 78 -6.90 22.60 -1.18
N TRP A 79 -7.93 21.75 -1.03
CA TRP A 79 -8.94 21.88 0.02
C TRP A 79 -8.31 21.87 1.42
N THR A 80 -7.38 20.95 1.74
CA THR A 80 -6.71 20.91 3.06
C THR A 80 -5.89 22.14 3.38
N LYS A 81 -5.39 22.82 2.35
CA LYS A 81 -4.61 24.06 2.47
C LYS A 81 -5.47 25.33 2.52
N SER A 82 -6.78 25.18 2.39
CA SER A 82 -7.73 26.28 2.31
C SER A 82 -8.53 26.39 3.62
N ASN A 83 -8.77 27.63 4.07
CA ASN A 83 -9.64 27.89 5.23
C ASN A 83 -11.10 27.94 4.77
N VAL A 84 -11.75 26.80 4.75
CA VAL A 84 -13.10 26.60 4.21
C VAL A 84 -13.98 25.80 5.17
N GLU A 85 -15.29 25.90 4.98
CA GLU A 85 -16.27 25.15 5.75
C GLU A 85 -16.17 23.62 5.49
N ARG A 86 -16.58 22.85 6.50
CA ARG A 86 -16.69 21.37 6.35
C ARG A 86 -17.69 21.01 5.25
N SER A 87 -17.34 19.96 4.53
CA SER A 87 -18.11 19.47 3.39
C SER A 87 -17.97 17.95 3.24
N ARG A 88 -18.54 17.38 2.18
CA ARG A 88 -18.29 15.97 1.83
C ARG A 88 -16.81 15.66 1.52
N LEU A 89 -16.01 16.67 1.20
CA LEU A 89 -14.59 16.49 0.93
C LEU A 89 -13.81 16.05 2.17
N ASP A 90 -14.28 16.39 3.39
CA ASP A 90 -13.69 15.91 4.65
C ASP A 90 -13.62 14.39 4.69
N GLY A 91 -14.76 13.72 4.47
CA GLY A 91 -14.83 12.27 4.48
C GLY A 91 -14.04 11.63 3.34
N VAL A 92 -14.01 12.25 2.17
CA VAL A 92 -13.21 11.76 1.03
C VAL A 92 -11.72 11.89 1.33
N TYR A 93 -11.28 13.00 1.90
CA TYR A 93 -9.89 13.18 2.29
C TYR A 93 -9.48 12.18 3.37
N GLN A 94 -10.29 12.02 4.42
CA GLN A 94 -10.03 11.05 5.49
C GLN A 94 -9.92 9.61 4.94
N PHE A 95 -10.77 9.24 3.99
CA PHE A 95 -10.69 7.94 3.33
C PHE A 95 -9.30 7.70 2.72
N PHE A 96 -8.78 8.66 1.95
CA PHE A 96 -7.45 8.51 1.33
C PHE A 96 -6.29 8.69 2.31
N ALA A 97 -6.44 9.54 3.32
CA ALA A 97 -5.36 9.86 4.25
C ALA A 97 -5.21 8.84 5.40
N GLU A 98 -6.32 8.22 5.83
CA GLU A 98 -6.36 7.39 7.04
C GLU A 98 -6.73 5.93 6.75
N GLN A 99 -7.57 5.67 5.74
CA GLN A 99 -8.05 4.32 5.45
C GLN A 99 -7.29 3.63 4.31
N MET A 100 -6.48 4.34 3.55
CA MET A 100 -5.72 3.77 2.45
C MET A 100 -4.24 3.65 2.82
N ILE A 101 -3.81 2.43 3.09
CA ILE A 101 -2.41 2.12 3.33
C ILE A 101 -1.80 1.70 1.99
N LEU A 102 -1.05 2.62 1.37
CA LEU A 102 -0.28 2.29 0.18
C LEU A 102 0.96 1.53 0.62
N SER A 103 1.09 0.31 0.17
CA SER A 103 2.30 -0.46 0.39
C SER A 103 3.47 0.23 -0.25
N LEU A 104 4.27 0.51 0.56
CA LEU A 104 5.60 0.97 0.50
C LEU A 104 6.46 -0.18 -0.02
N THR A 105 6.94 0.02 -1.20
CA THR A 105 7.74 -0.93 -1.98
C THR A 105 9.08 -1.27 -1.35
N THR A 106 9.44 -0.71 -0.19
CA THR A 106 10.68 -1.02 0.48
C THR A 106 10.42 -1.73 1.80
N SER A 107 11.15 -2.84 2.02
CA SER A 107 11.13 -3.59 3.29
C SER A 107 11.42 -2.69 4.51
N GLU A 108 12.24 -1.64 4.36
CA GLU A 108 12.60 -0.71 5.43
C GLU A 108 11.41 0.15 5.89
N THR A 109 10.57 0.62 4.96
CA THR A 109 9.41 1.43 5.35
C THR A 109 8.34 0.59 6.04
N LEU A 110 8.14 -0.64 5.59
CA LEU A 110 7.27 -1.60 6.25
C LEU A 110 7.81 -1.99 7.63
N ALA A 111 9.14 -2.16 7.75
CA ALA A 111 9.79 -2.42 9.03
C ALA A 111 9.61 -1.27 10.03
N SER A 112 9.77 -0.03 9.57
CA SER A 112 9.55 1.16 10.41
C SER A 112 8.10 1.27 10.86
N TYR A 113 7.15 1.01 9.98
CA TYR A 113 5.72 0.93 10.33
C TYR A 113 5.44 -0.15 11.37
N ALA A 114 6.04 -1.35 11.22
CA ALA A 114 5.86 -2.45 12.16
C ALA A 114 6.47 -2.12 13.53
N ARG A 115 7.66 -1.50 13.57
CA ARG A 115 8.30 -1.04 14.83
C ARG A 115 7.42 -0.02 15.56
N GLU A 116 6.93 0.98 14.83
CA GLU A 116 6.05 2.02 15.39
C GLU A 116 4.74 1.43 15.93
N SER A 117 4.10 0.55 15.17
CA SER A 117 2.87 -0.12 15.59
C SER A 117 3.06 -0.94 16.86
N LEU A 118 4.14 -1.73 16.96
CA LEU A 118 4.44 -2.55 18.12
C LEU A 118 4.84 -1.72 19.35
N ARG A 119 5.46 -0.56 19.19
CA ARG A 119 5.73 0.38 20.29
C ARG A 119 4.47 1.00 20.87
N ASN A 120 3.52 1.30 20.00
CA ASN A 120 2.25 1.89 20.40
C ASN A 120 1.26 0.86 20.95
N ASP A 121 1.61 -0.42 20.97
CA ASP A 121 0.80 -1.53 21.51
C ASP A 121 0.83 -1.60 23.04
N ASN A 122 0.22 -0.60 23.69
CA ASN A 122 0.20 -0.50 25.16
C ASN A 122 -0.50 -1.68 25.85
N GLU A 123 -1.40 -2.36 25.17
CA GLU A 123 -2.17 -3.49 25.70
C GLU A 123 -1.57 -4.86 25.35
N GLY A 124 -0.55 -4.91 24.51
CA GLY A 124 0.11 -6.13 24.06
C GLY A 124 -0.74 -7.03 23.16
N ARG A 125 -1.85 -6.50 22.62
CA ARG A 125 -2.75 -7.26 21.75
C ARG A 125 -2.11 -7.55 20.40
N LEU A 126 -1.51 -6.54 19.79
CA LEU A 126 -0.79 -6.67 18.53
C LEU A 126 0.38 -7.65 18.68
N LYS A 127 1.23 -7.47 19.68
CA LYS A 127 2.36 -8.37 19.95
C LYS A 127 1.90 -9.83 20.13
N THR A 128 0.79 -10.03 20.86
CA THR A 128 0.19 -11.34 21.07
C THR A 128 -0.30 -11.96 19.75
N PHE A 129 -0.96 -11.18 18.90
CA PHE A 129 -1.41 -11.63 17.59
C PHE A 129 -0.22 -12.03 16.71
N VAL A 130 0.79 -11.17 16.59
CA VAL A 130 1.99 -11.40 15.78
C VAL A 130 2.69 -12.69 16.19
N LYS A 131 2.90 -12.90 17.50
CA LYS A 131 3.52 -14.14 18.02
C LYS A 131 2.72 -15.37 17.61
N LYS A 132 1.41 -15.37 17.81
CA LYS A 132 0.54 -16.50 17.42
C LYS A 132 0.55 -16.75 15.93
N PHE A 133 0.53 -15.68 15.13
CA PHE A 133 0.57 -15.78 13.68
C PHE A 133 1.87 -16.40 13.17
N LEU A 134 3.02 -15.96 13.68
CA LEU A 134 4.32 -16.52 13.33
C LEU A 134 4.45 -17.97 13.77
N GLN A 135 4.03 -18.31 14.96
CA GLN A 135 4.04 -19.70 15.46
C GLN A 135 3.16 -20.62 14.60
N ALA A 136 1.99 -20.15 14.17
CA ALA A 136 1.12 -20.90 13.28
C ALA A 136 1.66 -21.02 11.85
N SER A 137 2.63 -20.18 11.48
CA SER A 137 3.34 -20.19 10.19
C SER A 137 4.64 -21.00 10.24
N ASP A 138 4.80 -21.89 11.23
CA ASP A 138 5.97 -22.77 11.42
C ASP A 138 7.28 -22.02 11.76
N PHE A 139 7.17 -20.78 12.27
CA PHE A 139 8.33 -20.08 12.81
C PHE A 139 8.48 -20.35 14.32
N ASN A 140 9.64 -20.84 14.71
CA ASN A 140 9.92 -21.15 16.13
C ASN A 140 10.30 -19.87 16.91
N ILE A 141 9.41 -18.85 16.85
CA ILE A 141 9.61 -17.57 17.53
C ILE A 141 8.75 -17.54 18.80
N SER A 142 9.40 -17.39 19.94
CA SER A 142 8.74 -17.33 21.25
C SER A 142 8.44 -15.89 21.70
N ASP A 143 9.29 -14.93 21.31
CA ASP A 143 9.07 -13.50 21.60
C ASP A 143 9.75 -12.60 20.55
N ILE A 144 9.31 -11.32 20.53
CA ILE A 144 9.83 -10.27 19.64
C ILE A 144 10.01 -9.03 20.50
N GLU A 145 11.19 -8.45 20.42
CA GLU A 145 11.55 -7.21 21.12
C GLU A 145 12.06 -6.18 20.10
N ILE A 146 12.00 -4.91 20.45
CA ILE A 146 12.63 -3.84 19.69
C ILE A 146 13.75 -3.29 20.56
N GLU A 147 14.96 -3.40 20.08
CA GLU A 147 16.14 -2.87 20.74
C GLU A 147 16.67 -1.64 20.00
N ASP A 148 17.21 -0.70 20.75
CA ASP A 148 17.83 0.52 20.24
C ASP A 148 19.35 0.39 20.33
N GLU A 149 20.03 0.42 19.19
CA GLU A 149 21.47 0.32 19.08
C GLU A 149 22.08 1.70 18.79
N GLU A 150 23.02 2.13 19.61
CA GLU A 150 23.81 3.32 19.39
C GLU A 150 24.98 3.02 18.44
N VAL A 151 24.91 3.52 17.23
CA VAL A 151 25.99 3.40 16.24
C VAL A 151 26.79 4.70 16.18
N GLN A 152 28.07 4.63 16.50
CA GLN A 152 28.98 5.75 16.29
C GLN A 152 29.22 5.98 14.80
N VAL A 153 28.85 7.15 14.32
CA VAL A 153 29.00 7.53 12.92
C VAL A 153 30.39 8.17 12.73
N ASN A 154 31.16 7.60 11.81
CA ASN A 154 32.46 8.13 11.41
C ASN A 154 32.33 9.60 10.96
N GLU A 155 33.34 10.43 11.30
CA GLU A 155 33.38 11.84 10.94
C GLU A 155 33.35 12.10 9.43
N GLU A 156 33.88 11.20 8.61
CA GLU A 156 33.84 11.29 7.15
C GLU A 156 32.41 11.17 6.62
N ILE A 157 31.65 10.23 7.16
CA ILE A 157 30.24 10.01 6.84
C ILE A 157 29.42 11.23 7.27
N ARG A 158 29.68 11.78 8.49
CA ARG A 158 29.04 13.03 8.96
C ARG A 158 29.26 14.20 8.00
N LYS A 159 30.49 14.40 7.56
CA LYS A 159 30.83 15.48 6.61
C LYS A 159 30.15 15.30 5.26
N LEU A 160 30.05 14.05 4.78
CA LEU A 160 29.36 13.76 3.53
C LEU A 160 27.87 14.16 3.61
N PHE A 161 27.18 13.78 4.68
CA PHE A 161 25.76 14.10 4.87
C PHE A 161 25.50 15.58 5.16
N MET A 162 26.44 16.29 5.85
CA MET A 162 26.32 17.73 6.05
C MET A 162 26.38 18.54 4.74
N GLY A 163 26.94 17.97 3.67
CA GLY A 163 27.01 18.61 2.35
C GLY A 163 25.82 18.33 1.42
N LEU A 164 24.91 17.44 1.81
CA LEU A 164 23.75 17.08 0.99
C LEU A 164 22.52 17.93 1.35
N PRO A 165 21.69 18.33 0.36
CA PRO A 165 20.39 18.90 0.62
C PRO A 165 19.47 17.80 1.15
N LEU A 166 19.27 17.75 2.47
CA LEU A 166 18.41 16.77 3.12
C LEU A 166 16.96 17.28 3.16
N PRO A 167 15.97 16.39 3.01
CA PRO A 167 14.57 16.78 3.09
C PRO A 167 14.20 17.41 4.45
N GLU A 168 13.26 18.36 4.44
CA GLU A 168 12.68 18.92 5.68
C GLU A 168 12.07 17.76 6.50
N GLY A 169 12.48 17.65 7.77
CA GLY A 169 12.04 16.59 8.69
C GLY A 169 13.03 15.44 8.90
N PHE A 170 14.11 15.39 8.17
CA PHE A 170 15.19 14.46 8.46
C PHE A 170 15.82 14.80 9.84
N ARG A 171 15.69 13.89 10.83
CA ARG A 171 16.26 14.12 12.16
C ARG A 171 17.79 14.16 12.09
N LEU A 172 18.33 15.35 12.19
CA LEU A 172 19.78 15.62 12.11
C LEU A 172 20.51 15.52 13.45
N ASP A 173 19.84 15.03 14.51
CA ASP A 173 20.43 14.99 15.85
C ASP A 173 21.70 14.16 15.89
N TRP A 174 21.77 13.07 15.13
CA TRP A 174 22.98 12.25 14.99
C TRP A 174 24.13 12.97 14.27
N LEU A 175 23.84 13.93 13.37
CA LEU A 175 24.89 14.75 12.75
C LEU A 175 25.58 15.63 13.76
N LYS A 176 24.86 16.10 14.78
CA LYS A 176 25.42 16.94 15.85
C LYS A 176 26.26 16.12 16.83
N ASN A 177 25.74 14.99 17.26
CA ASN A 177 26.31 14.18 18.35
C ASN A 177 27.20 13.04 17.88
N GLY A 178 27.15 12.67 16.59
CA GLY A 178 27.91 11.55 16.02
C GLY A 178 27.36 10.17 16.42
N ILE A 179 26.19 10.11 17.03
CA ILE A 179 25.54 8.88 17.47
C ILE A 179 24.25 8.72 16.69
N LEU A 180 24.13 7.65 15.91
CA LEU A 180 22.92 7.25 15.22
C LEU A 180 22.22 6.20 16.06
N HIS A 181 20.98 6.46 16.47
CA HIS A 181 20.12 5.47 17.08
C HIS A 181 19.46 4.64 15.99
N LYS A 182 19.77 3.37 15.95
CA LYS A 182 19.21 2.40 15.01
C LYS A 182 18.37 1.38 15.78
N GLU A 183 17.07 1.39 15.48
CA GLU A 183 16.17 0.41 16.03
C GLU A 183 16.14 -0.84 15.18
N HIS A 184 16.15 -1.99 15.82
CA HIS A 184 16.04 -3.28 15.15
C HIS A 184 15.20 -4.27 15.97
N PHE A 185 14.63 -5.25 15.27
CA PHE A 185 13.93 -6.35 15.93
C PHE A 185 14.92 -7.37 16.46
N VAL A 186 14.61 -7.91 17.63
CA VAL A 186 15.29 -9.06 18.22
C VAL A 186 14.27 -10.18 18.42
N PHE A 187 14.57 -11.33 17.85
CA PHE A 187 13.71 -12.50 17.86
C PHE A 187 14.21 -13.50 18.90
N SER A 188 13.32 -13.96 19.76
CA SER A 188 13.62 -15.03 20.70
C SER A 188 13.13 -16.37 20.15
N HIS A 189 14.01 -17.35 20.10
CA HIS A 189 13.72 -18.71 19.64
C HIS A 189 13.79 -19.68 20.80
N HIS A 190 12.78 -20.57 20.90
CA HIS A 190 12.79 -21.65 21.88
C HIS A 190 13.20 -22.96 21.19
N THR A 191 14.27 -23.59 21.68
CA THR A 191 14.75 -24.87 21.17
C THR A 191 14.91 -25.88 22.28
N SER A 192 15.10 -27.15 21.96
CA SER A 192 15.38 -28.20 22.94
C SER A 192 16.71 -27.98 23.71
N GLN A 193 17.56 -27.07 23.25
CA GLN A 193 18.85 -26.76 23.88
C GLN A 193 18.81 -25.44 24.67
N GLY A 194 17.71 -24.69 24.63
CA GLY A 194 17.52 -23.44 25.34
C GLY A 194 16.93 -22.34 24.48
N ASP A 195 16.85 -21.14 25.05
CA ASP A 195 16.35 -19.93 24.38
C ASP A 195 17.53 -19.16 23.80
N TYR A 196 17.35 -18.69 22.56
CA TYR A 196 18.33 -17.90 21.82
C TYR A 196 17.70 -16.62 21.30
N LYS A 197 18.44 -15.52 21.37
CA LYS A 197 18.05 -14.25 20.76
C LYS A 197 18.86 -13.98 19.50
N LEU A 198 18.17 -13.62 18.41
CA LEU A 198 18.80 -13.26 17.14
C LEU A 198 18.32 -11.88 16.70
N PRO A 199 19.21 -10.96 16.31
CA PRO A 199 18.82 -9.71 15.71
C PRO A 199 18.22 -9.94 14.31
N GLU A 200 17.40 -9.02 13.83
CA GLU A 200 16.73 -9.10 12.52
C GLU A 200 17.71 -9.38 11.35
N THR A 201 18.96 -8.93 11.46
CA THR A 201 19.99 -9.15 10.44
C THR A 201 20.47 -10.60 10.33
N MET A 202 20.18 -11.43 11.34
CA MET A 202 20.49 -12.86 11.36
C MET A 202 19.27 -13.74 11.03
N GLU A 203 18.09 -13.13 10.92
CA GLU A 203 16.89 -13.83 10.50
C GLU A 203 16.80 -14.01 8.98
N SER A 204 15.99 -14.97 8.56
CA SER A 204 15.67 -15.09 7.14
C SER A 204 14.82 -13.91 6.67
N SER A 205 14.98 -13.51 5.40
CA SER A 205 14.12 -12.48 4.80
C SER A 205 12.64 -12.87 4.86
N GLY A 206 12.31 -14.15 4.77
CA GLY A 206 10.94 -14.66 4.89
C GLY A 206 10.37 -14.50 6.29
N THR A 207 11.17 -14.80 7.34
CA THR A 207 10.78 -14.58 8.74
C THR A 207 10.45 -13.11 9.00
N PHE A 208 11.33 -12.24 8.55
CA PHE A 208 11.18 -10.80 8.70
C PHE A 208 9.95 -10.28 7.94
N GLN A 209 9.77 -10.71 6.70
CA GLN A 209 8.60 -10.34 5.89
C GLN A 209 7.28 -10.79 6.55
N MET A 210 7.23 -12.02 7.09
CA MET A 210 6.03 -12.51 7.79
C MET A 210 5.74 -11.74 9.08
N LEU A 211 6.78 -11.29 9.82
CA LEU A 211 6.59 -10.39 10.95
C LEU A 211 5.87 -9.11 10.51
N VAL A 212 6.41 -8.44 9.51
CA VAL A 212 5.89 -7.16 9.03
C VAL A 212 4.46 -7.31 8.48
N LEU A 213 4.21 -8.36 7.69
CA LEU A 213 2.88 -8.66 7.16
C LEU A 213 1.88 -9.01 8.28
N SER A 214 2.32 -9.66 9.37
CA SER A 214 1.43 -9.96 10.50
C SER A 214 0.98 -8.69 11.25
N VAL A 215 1.88 -7.72 11.42
CA VAL A 215 1.55 -6.40 11.99
C VAL A 215 0.55 -5.67 11.09
N LEU A 216 0.83 -5.66 9.79
CA LEU A 216 -0.04 -5.03 8.80
C LEU A 216 -1.43 -5.68 8.79
N LEU A 217 -1.48 -7.02 8.81
CA LEU A 217 -2.73 -7.78 8.87
C LEU A 217 -3.56 -7.41 10.11
N TYR A 218 -2.94 -7.36 11.28
CA TYR A 218 -3.64 -6.98 12.50
C TYR A 218 -4.26 -5.60 12.38
N ASN A 219 -3.49 -4.60 11.95
CA ASN A 219 -3.97 -3.23 11.81
C ASN A 219 -5.11 -3.14 10.76
N MET A 220 -4.96 -3.81 9.61
CA MET A 220 -6.02 -3.89 8.62
C MET A 220 -7.34 -4.41 9.20
N LEU A 221 -7.27 -5.48 10.00
CA LEU A 221 -8.45 -6.11 10.59
C LEU A 221 -9.11 -5.23 11.66
N GLN A 222 -8.33 -4.39 12.36
CA GLN A 222 -8.85 -3.47 13.38
C GLN A 222 -9.45 -2.21 12.78
N ASP A 223 -8.77 -1.62 11.79
CA ASP A 223 -9.10 -0.28 11.28
C ASP A 223 -10.03 -0.31 10.07
N GLY A 224 -10.25 -1.48 9.47
CA GLY A 224 -11.06 -1.59 8.26
C GLY A 224 -10.41 -0.93 7.04
N SER A 225 -9.10 -0.91 6.97
CA SER A 225 -8.33 -0.20 5.94
C SER A 225 -8.25 -0.95 4.61
N ILE A 226 -7.99 -0.18 3.55
CA ILE A 226 -7.62 -0.70 2.23
C ILE A 226 -6.10 -0.72 2.15
N THR A 227 -5.52 -1.90 1.99
CA THR A 227 -4.07 -2.04 1.89
C THR A 227 -3.68 -2.51 0.50
N VAL A 228 -2.70 -1.81 -0.09
CA VAL A 228 -2.14 -2.14 -1.39
C VAL A 228 -0.72 -2.64 -1.20
N ILE A 229 -0.39 -3.84 -1.66
CA ILE A 229 0.94 -4.46 -1.53
C ILE A 229 1.43 -4.86 -2.92
N ASP A 230 2.61 -4.36 -3.30
CA ASP A 230 3.28 -4.76 -4.52
C ASP A 230 4.18 -5.97 -4.24
N GLU A 231 4.12 -6.99 -5.12
CA GLU A 231 4.87 -8.24 -4.97
C GLU A 231 4.72 -8.88 -3.58
N LEU A 232 3.48 -9.19 -3.18
CA LEU A 232 3.17 -9.73 -1.85
C LEU A 232 3.98 -10.99 -1.52
N GLU A 233 4.32 -11.81 -2.52
CA GLU A 233 5.15 -13.01 -2.37
C GLU A 233 6.64 -12.73 -2.12
N SER A 234 7.09 -11.48 -2.19
CA SER A 234 8.51 -11.16 -2.08
C SER A 234 9.14 -11.82 -0.83
N SER A 235 10.18 -12.63 -1.05
CA SER A 235 10.88 -13.41 -0.01
C SER A 235 10.04 -14.48 0.71
N LEU A 236 8.83 -14.79 0.25
CA LEU A 236 7.96 -15.79 0.88
C LEU A 236 7.89 -17.09 0.07
N HIS A 237 7.84 -18.19 0.79
CA HIS A 237 7.39 -19.45 0.21
C HIS A 237 5.88 -19.39 -0.04
N TYR A 238 5.42 -20.03 -1.12
CA TYR A 238 4.00 -20.04 -1.50
C TYR A 238 3.04 -20.38 -0.34
N GLU A 239 3.38 -21.35 0.50
CA GLU A 239 2.53 -21.76 1.63
C GLU A 239 2.34 -20.62 2.65
N LEU A 240 3.36 -19.79 2.87
CA LEU A 240 3.28 -18.64 3.75
C LEU A 240 2.41 -17.53 3.14
N LEU A 241 2.56 -17.29 1.83
CA LEU A 241 1.70 -16.37 1.08
C LEU A 241 0.24 -16.81 1.16
N SER A 242 -0.03 -18.07 0.86
CA SER A 242 -1.37 -18.68 0.93
C SER A 242 -1.95 -18.56 2.35
N TYR A 243 -1.15 -18.86 3.38
CA TYR A 243 -1.57 -18.74 4.78
C TYR A 243 -1.95 -17.30 5.15
N PHE A 244 -1.15 -16.31 4.75
CA PHE A 244 -1.44 -14.90 4.98
C PHE A 244 -2.79 -14.50 4.36
N ILE A 245 -3.02 -14.82 3.07
CA ILE A 245 -4.24 -14.46 2.35
C ILE A 245 -5.45 -15.18 2.96
N ARG A 246 -5.34 -16.47 3.29
CA ARG A 246 -6.41 -17.25 3.94
C ARG A 246 -6.77 -16.66 5.30
N THR A 247 -5.77 -16.26 6.09
CA THR A 247 -6.00 -15.65 7.41
C THR A 247 -6.71 -14.32 7.27
N PHE A 248 -6.32 -13.48 6.29
CA PHE A 248 -7.03 -12.25 5.99
C PHE A 248 -8.51 -12.51 5.64
N ILE A 249 -8.78 -13.43 4.71
CA ILE A 249 -10.15 -13.75 4.28
C ILE A 249 -10.99 -14.31 5.42
N ALA A 250 -10.41 -15.19 6.24
CA ALA A 250 -11.11 -15.84 7.35
C ALA A 250 -11.39 -14.90 8.53
N SER A 251 -10.54 -13.89 8.74
CA SER A 251 -10.62 -12.97 9.89
C SER A 251 -11.26 -11.63 9.55
N SER A 252 -11.48 -11.32 8.28
CA SER A 252 -12.04 -10.04 7.86
C SER A 252 -13.56 -10.04 8.03
N GLU A 253 -14.04 -9.48 9.15
CA GLU A 253 -15.47 -9.26 9.44
C GLU A 253 -15.94 -7.86 9.01
N GLY A 254 -15.01 -6.96 8.69
CA GLY A 254 -15.23 -5.54 8.41
C GLY A 254 -14.98 -5.14 6.95
N PRO A 255 -14.88 -3.84 6.69
CA PRO A 255 -14.68 -3.28 5.35
C PRO A 255 -13.23 -3.38 4.84
N SER A 256 -12.35 -4.11 5.52
CA SER A 256 -10.95 -4.27 5.12
C SER A 256 -10.82 -4.83 3.70
N GLN A 257 -9.91 -4.29 2.91
CA GLN A 257 -9.62 -4.74 1.57
C GLN A 257 -8.13 -4.93 1.37
N LEU A 258 -7.74 -6.04 0.75
CA LEU A 258 -6.38 -6.32 0.35
C LEU A 258 -6.30 -6.31 -1.18
N LEU A 259 -5.53 -5.37 -1.73
CA LEU A 259 -5.16 -5.30 -3.13
C LEU A 259 -3.66 -5.60 -3.24
N PHE A 260 -3.29 -6.58 -4.03
CA PHE A 260 -1.87 -6.91 -4.19
C PHE A 260 -1.53 -7.33 -5.60
N THR A 261 -0.27 -7.14 -5.98
CA THR A 261 0.31 -7.75 -7.16
C THR A 261 1.09 -9.00 -6.77
N THR A 262 1.20 -9.95 -7.70
CA THR A 262 1.99 -11.16 -7.49
C THR A 262 2.37 -11.78 -8.82
N HIS A 263 3.54 -12.44 -8.84
CA HIS A 263 3.98 -13.32 -9.92
C HIS A 263 3.72 -14.80 -9.63
N ASP A 264 3.19 -15.14 -8.43
CA ASP A 264 2.92 -16.53 -8.06
C ASP A 264 1.63 -17.05 -8.67
N LEU A 265 1.78 -17.82 -9.73
CA LEU A 265 0.66 -18.40 -10.47
C LEU A 265 -0.11 -19.48 -9.68
N ASN A 266 0.46 -20.02 -8.59
CA ASN A 266 -0.20 -21.07 -7.81
C ASN A 266 -1.50 -20.54 -7.19
N LEU A 267 -1.59 -19.26 -6.90
CA LEU A 267 -2.83 -18.62 -6.43
C LEU A 267 -4.01 -18.77 -7.40
N LEU A 268 -3.76 -18.97 -8.69
CA LEU A 268 -4.82 -19.22 -9.69
C LEU A 268 -5.53 -20.58 -9.51
N ASN A 269 -4.95 -21.50 -8.72
CA ASN A 269 -5.54 -22.80 -8.40
C ASN A 269 -6.26 -22.81 -7.04
N GLU A 270 -6.18 -21.74 -6.29
CA GLU A 270 -6.74 -21.68 -4.94
C GLU A 270 -8.24 -21.45 -4.94
N ASP A 271 -8.97 -22.25 -4.17
CA ASP A 271 -10.43 -22.18 -4.09
C ASP A 271 -10.94 -20.91 -3.39
N PHE A 272 -10.11 -20.32 -2.51
CA PHE A 272 -10.47 -19.10 -1.78
C PHE A 272 -10.30 -17.82 -2.60
N VAL A 273 -9.59 -17.89 -3.75
CA VAL A 273 -9.41 -16.74 -4.64
C VAL A 273 -10.51 -16.73 -5.71
N ARG A 274 -11.37 -15.72 -5.66
CA ARG A 274 -12.48 -15.58 -6.60
C ARG A 274 -11.98 -15.10 -7.96
N LYS A 275 -12.49 -15.70 -9.04
CA LYS A 275 -12.12 -15.34 -10.43
C LYS A 275 -12.44 -13.88 -10.79
N ASP A 276 -13.42 -13.26 -10.16
CA ASP A 276 -13.80 -11.86 -10.37
C ASP A 276 -12.91 -10.87 -9.63
N THR A 277 -12.02 -11.33 -8.76
CA THR A 277 -11.03 -10.50 -8.08
C THR A 277 -9.64 -10.55 -8.74
N ILE A 278 -9.45 -11.42 -9.73
CA ILE A 278 -8.16 -11.60 -10.42
C ILE A 278 -8.13 -10.71 -11.67
N TRP A 279 -7.03 -9.97 -11.80
CA TRP A 279 -6.75 -9.12 -12.95
C TRP A 279 -5.37 -9.45 -13.51
N PHE A 280 -5.25 -9.39 -14.83
CA PHE A 280 -3.97 -9.52 -15.54
C PHE A 280 -3.55 -8.16 -16.09
N THR A 281 -2.29 -7.82 -15.86
CA THR A 281 -1.65 -6.67 -16.49
C THR A 281 -0.85 -7.14 -17.69
N GLN A 282 -0.99 -6.46 -18.80
CA GLN A 282 -0.30 -6.75 -20.03
C GLN A 282 0.28 -5.45 -20.59
N LYS A 283 1.51 -5.50 -21.10
CA LYS A 283 2.14 -4.39 -21.79
C LYS A 283 1.93 -4.55 -23.29
N GLY A 284 1.30 -3.58 -23.92
CA GLY A 284 1.10 -3.51 -25.38
C GLY A 284 2.39 -3.17 -26.13
N GLU A 285 2.38 -3.31 -27.45
CA GLU A 285 3.52 -2.98 -28.33
C GLU A 285 3.86 -1.48 -28.30
N ASP A 286 2.89 -0.63 -28.05
CA ASP A 286 3.03 0.81 -27.85
C ASP A 286 3.59 1.20 -26.47
N GLY A 287 3.80 0.20 -25.59
CA GLY A 287 4.28 0.40 -24.24
C GLY A 287 3.20 0.77 -23.22
N ALA A 288 1.94 0.90 -23.63
CA ALA A 288 0.81 1.07 -22.72
C ALA A 288 0.52 -0.22 -21.94
N SER A 289 0.03 -0.08 -20.72
CA SER A 289 -0.40 -1.22 -19.92
C SER A 289 -1.91 -1.36 -19.97
N GLU A 290 -2.38 -2.56 -20.25
CA GLU A 290 -3.77 -2.94 -20.22
C GLU A 290 -4.08 -3.79 -18.98
N LEU A 291 -5.28 -3.64 -18.44
CA LEU A 291 -5.76 -4.37 -17.29
C LEU A 291 -7.02 -5.13 -17.65
N THR A 292 -6.97 -6.47 -17.61
CA THR A 292 -8.10 -7.33 -17.99
C THR A 292 -8.47 -8.27 -16.87
N ARG A 293 -9.75 -8.34 -16.53
CA ARG A 293 -10.25 -9.22 -15.48
C ARG A 293 -10.33 -10.67 -15.98
N LEU A 294 -9.94 -11.62 -15.14
CA LEU A 294 -10.04 -13.06 -15.48
C LEU A 294 -11.45 -13.48 -15.92
N SER A 295 -12.49 -12.92 -15.33
CA SER A 295 -13.87 -13.22 -15.72
C SER A 295 -14.26 -12.77 -17.13
N GLU A 296 -13.54 -11.84 -17.74
CA GLU A 296 -13.78 -11.32 -19.09
C GLU A 296 -13.27 -12.24 -20.19
N TYR A 297 -12.32 -13.14 -19.86
CA TYR A 297 -11.80 -14.13 -20.81
C TYR A 297 -12.78 -15.27 -21.17
N GLY A 298 -13.94 -15.35 -20.51
CA GLY A 298 -14.97 -16.32 -20.82
C GLY A 298 -14.53 -17.80 -20.67
N LEU A 299 -13.61 -18.08 -19.76
CA LEU A 299 -13.11 -19.44 -19.53
C LEU A 299 -14.26 -20.38 -19.15
N HIS A 300 -14.34 -21.54 -19.84
CA HIS A 300 -15.27 -22.59 -19.45
C HIS A 300 -14.99 -23.05 -18.00
N LYS A 301 -16.06 -23.40 -17.27
CA LYS A 301 -15.97 -23.74 -15.83
C LYS A 301 -14.95 -24.84 -15.50
N ASN A 302 -14.70 -25.75 -16.43
CA ASN A 302 -13.81 -26.89 -16.25
C ASN A 302 -12.35 -26.60 -16.62
N ILE A 303 -12.01 -25.36 -17.02
CA ILE A 303 -10.64 -24.99 -17.37
C ILE A 303 -10.02 -24.31 -16.14
N SER A 304 -8.91 -24.86 -15.66
CA SER A 304 -8.10 -24.24 -14.62
C SER A 304 -7.50 -22.93 -15.16
N PRO A 305 -7.66 -21.80 -14.44
CA PRO A 305 -7.04 -20.53 -14.81
C PRO A 305 -5.51 -20.64 -14.91
N TYR A 306 -4.88 -21.40 -14.02
CA TYR A 306 -3.44 -21.68 -14.06
C TYR A 306 -3.00 -22.32 -15.38
N ASN A 307 -3.70 -23.39 -15.81
CA ASN A 307 -3.40 -24.06 -17.07
C ASN A 307 -3.66 -23.16 -18.28
N ALA A 308 -4.74 -22.37 -18.24
CA ALA A 308 -5.06 -21.41 -19.30
C ALA A 308 -3.98 -20.33 -19.43
N TYR A 309 -3.48 -19.81 -18.30
CA TYR A 309 -2.39 -18.84 -18.29
C TYR A 309 -1.11 -19.45 -18.89
N ARG A 310 -0.70 -20.64 -18.41
CA ARG A 310 0.49 -21.34 -18.94
C ARG A 310 0.42 -21.68 -20.42
N GLN A 311 -0.77 -21.79 -20.98
CA GLN A 311 -1.00 -22.00 -22.41
C GLN A 311 -1.09 -20.69 -23.21
N GLY A 312 -0.87 -19.52 -22.59
CA GLY A 312 -0.96 -18.21 -23.22
C GLY A 312 -2.40 -17.80 -23.63
N LYS A 313 -3.42 -18.44 -23.02
CA LYS A 313 -4.84 -18.17 -23.34
C LYS A 313 -5.42 -16.97 -22.58
N LEU A 314 -4.71 -16.48 -21.57
CA LEU A 314 -5.10 -15.32 -20.74
C LEU A 314 -4.25 -14.10 -21.09
N ALA A 315 -3.17 -13.86 -20.36
CA ALA A 315 -2.20 -12.84 -20.71
C ALA A 315 -1.04 -13.47 -21.51
N PRO A 316 -0.36 -12.76 -22.41
CA PRO A 316 0.80 -13.28 -23.08
C PRO A 316 1.89 -13.62 -22.08
N LEU A 317 2.49 -14.77 -22.29
CA LEU A 317 3.69 -15.16 -21.55
C LEU A 317 4.88 -14.33 -22.03
N PRO A 318 5.90 -14.11 -21.20
CA PRO A 318 7.13 -13.49 -21.63
C PRO A 318 7.72 -14.22 -22.85
N PHE A 319 8.00 -13.49 -23.92
CA PHE A 319 8.68 -14.06 -25.07
C PHE A 319 10.17 -14.16 -24.74
N LEU A 320 10.61 -15.37 -24.52
CA LEU A 320 12.02 -15.65 -24.27
C LEU A 320 12.74 -15.85 -25.61
N GLY A 321 13.79 -15.09 -25.85
CA GLY A 321 14.66 -15.24 -27.03
C GLY A 321 15.51 -16.51 -27.00
N SER A 322 16.48 -16.61 -27.91
CA SER A 322 17.45 -17.68 -27.92
C SER A 322 18.24 -17.76 -26.60
N GLN A 323 18.53 -18.97 -26.14
CA GLN A 323 19.42 -19.19 -24.99
C GLN A 323 20.90 -18.90 -25.35
N TYR A 324 21.18 -18.76 -26.62
CA TYR A 324 22.51 -18.38 -27.12
C TYR A 324 22.53 -16.88 -27.34
N ILE A 325 23.44 -16.23 -26.62
CA ILE A 325 23.75 -14.82 -26.76
C ILE A 325 25.00 -14.76 -27.65
N ASP A 326 24.84 -14.38 -28.90
CA ASP A 326 25.96 -14.18 -29.84
C ASP A 326 26.77 -12.91 -29.50
#